data_478a75bcbeb5c9036827d7f5dbae452b
#
_entry.id   478a75bcbeb5c9036827d7f5dbae452b
#
_cell.length_a   1.000
_cell.length_b   1.000
_cell.length_c   1.000
_cell.angle_alpha   90.00
_cell.angle_beta   90.00
_cell.angle_gamma   90.00
#
_symmetry.space_group_name_H-M   'P 1'
#
loop_
_entity.id
_entity.type
_entity.pdbx_description
1 polymer ?
#
loop_
_entity_poly.entity_id
_entity_poly.type
_entity_poly.pdbx_seq_one_letter_code
_entity_poly.pdbx_strand_id
1 'polypeptide(L)'
;MPQSPDRVCVWRIVLIPAALVATATHVPITKGHLEEAPYIGFLFLLLEAAGLALAVLLMRRDDRLLYVACAAVGGLAILAYILSRSIGLPQIRDDVGNWAEPLGVVAVAAEAVLLFGGLAAASGRLVLMIDRRVAAAGVAVMVALGIGVTIAAEAAEPSMADHAG
;
A
#
# COMPACT_ATOMS: atom_id res chain seq x y z
N MET A 1 4.78 17.91 29.05
CA MET A 1 4.83 19.11 28.19
C MET A 1 3.63 19.04 27.27
N PRO A 2 2.79 20.07 27.20
CA PRO A 2 1.69 20.09 26.25
C PRO A 2 2.28 20.10 24.83
N GLN A 3 1.89 19.14 24.01
CA GLN A 3 2.29 19.10 22.61
C GLN A 3 1.65 20.28 21.88
N SER A 4 2.45 21.06 21.15
CA SER A 4 1.89 22.14 20.33
C SER A 4 0.98 21.54 19.27
N PRO A 5 -0.21 22.13 19.02
CA PRO A 5 -1.20 21.59 18.08
C PRO A 5 -0.69 21.49 16.63
N ASP A 6 0.46 22.10 16.34
CA ASP A 6 1.04 22.16 15.00
C ASP A 6 2.05 21.03 14.70
N ARG A 7 2.31 20.11 15.63
CA ARG A 7 3.27 19.02 15.45
C ARG A 7 2.56 17.68 15.23
N VAL A 8 3.04 16.93 14.26
CA VAL A 8 2.52 15.59 13.90
C VAL A 8 3.64 14.55 14.03
N CYS A 9 3.29 13.35 14.45
CA CYS A 9 4.22 12.24 14.47
C CYS A 9 4.66 11.89 13.03
N VAL A 10 5.97 11.79 12.81
CA VAL A 10 6.56 11.48 11.49
C VAL A 10 6.00 10.18 10.92
N TRP A 11 5.73 9.19 11.76
CA TRP A 11 5.17 7.92 11.31
C TRP A 11 3.83 8.05 10.58
N ARG A 12 2.97 8.98 11.00
CA ARG A 12 1.70 9.24 10.29
C ARG A 12 1.94 9.74 8.87
N ILE A 13 2.97 10.58 8.69
CA ILE A 13 3.32 11.16 7.38
C ILE A 13 3.84 10.11 6.43
N VAL A 14 4.50 9.09 6.94
CA VAL A 14 5.05 7.99 6.14
C VAL A 14 4.00 6.92 5.87
N LEU A 15 3.22 6.54 6.89
CA LEU A 15 2.26 5.43 6.80
C LEU A 15 0.99 5.80 6.01
N ILE A 16 0.52 7.06 6.06
CA ILE A 16 -0.64 7.49 5.28
C ILE A 16 -0.40 7.33 3.77
N PRO A 17 0.65 7.92 3.17
CA PRO A 17 0.89 7.73 1.75
C PRO A 17 1.21 6.27 1.39
N ALA A 18 1.91 5.53 2.24
CA ALA A 18 2.16 4.11 2.00
C ALA A 18 0.85 3.31 1.91
N ALA A 19 -0.12 3.56 2.80
CA ALA A 19 -1.44 2.93 2.74
C ALA A 19 -2.20 3.30 1.46
N LEU A 20 -2.14 4.56 1.04
CA LEU A 20 -2.79 5.02 -0.20
C LEU A 20 -2.13 4.45 -1.45
N VAL A 21 -0.80 4.36 -1.50
CA VAL A 21 -0.08 3.75 -2.63
C VAL A 21 -0.37 2.26 -2.70
N ALA A 22 -0.30 1.53 -1.59
CA ALA A 22 -0.67 0.11 -1.55
C ALA A 22 -2.11 -0.13 -2.04
N THR A 23 -3.07 0.72 -1.63
CA THR A 23 -4.44 0.66 -2.15
C THR A 23 -4.49 0.91 -3.66
N ALA A 24 -3.87 2.00 -4.13
CA ALA A 24 -3.94 2.41 -5.53
C ALA A 24 -3.34 1.38 -6.50
N THR A 25 -2.30 0.64 -6.09
CA THR A 25 -1.68 -0.40 -6.93
C THR A 25 -2.55 -1.64 -7.13
N HIS A 26 -3.52 -1.90 -6.25
CA HIS A 26 -4.42 -3.06 -6.37
C HIS A 26 -5.67 -2.75 -7.20
N VAL A 27 -6.16 -1.50 -7.22
CA VAL A 27 -7.39 -1.12 -7.94
C VAL A 27 -7.42 -1.58 -9.41
N PRO A 28 -6.37 -1.38 -10.23
CA PRO A 28 -6.40 -1.78 -11.64
C PRO A 28 -6.58 -3.29 -11.86
N ILE A 29 -5.97 -4.11 -10.98
CA ILE A 29 -5.93 -5.56 -11.13
C ILE A 29 -7.10 -6.27 -10.46
N THR A 30 -7.83 -5.60 -9.56
CA THR A 30 -8.92 -6.20 -8.77
C THR A 30 -10.03 -6.77 -9.66
N LYS A 31 -10.43 -6.06 -10.72
CA LYS A 31 -11.48 -6.54 -11.64
C LYS A 31 -11.10 -7.85 -12.32
N GLY A 32 -9.89 -7.94 -12.89
CA GLY A 32 -9.41 -9.16 -13.55
C GLY A 32 -9.41 -10.36 -12.59
N HIS A 33 -8.91 -10.15 -11.37
CA HIS A 33 -8.89 -11.21 -10.37
C HIS A 33 -10.27 -11.61 -9.85
N LEU A 34 -11.26 -10.71 -9.85
CA LEU A 34 -12.65 -11.08 -9.54
C LEU A 34 -13.25 -12.02 -10.59
N GLU A 35 -12.82 -11.89 -11.85
CA GLU A 35 -13.27 -12.74 -12.95
C GLU A 35 -12.55 -14.10 -12.99
N GLU A 36 -11.23 -14.12 -12.74
CA GLU A 36 -10.40 -15.33 -12.82
C GLU A 36 -10.40 -16.15 -11.53
N ALA A 37 -10.27 -15.49 -10.39
CA ALA A 37 -10.21 -16.10 -9.07
C ALA A 37 -10.93 -15.20 -8.05
N PRO A 38 -12.26 -15.28 -7.94
CA PRO A 38 -13.08 -14.36 -7.14
C PRO A 38 -12.58 -14.14 -5.71
N TYR A 39 -12.03 -15.18 -5.06
CA TYR A 39 -11.54 -15.08 -3.70
C TYR A 39 -10.34 -14.12 -3.58
N ILE A 40 -9.47 -14.06 -4.60
CA ILE A 40 -8.34 -13.12 -4.65
C ILE A 40 -8.84 -11.69 -4.87
N GLY A 41 -9.76 -11.51 -5.81
CA GLY A 41 -10.41 -10.21 -6.02
C GLY A 41 -11.08 -9.69 -4.74
N PHE A 42 -11.74 -10.55 -3.97
CA PHE A 42 -12.28 -10.17 -2.66
C PHE A 42 -11.19 -9.81 -1.64
N LEU A 43 -10.05 -10.51 -1.63
CA LEU A 43 -8.92 -10.15 -0.77
C LEU A 43 -8.35 -8.78 -1.15
N PHE A 44 -8.28 -8.44 -2.43
CA PHE A 44 -7.86 -7.10 -2.87
C PHE A 44 -8.85 -6.02 -2.43
N LEU A 45 -10.16 -6.23 -2.58
CA LEU A 45 -11.17 -5.30 -2.07
C LEU A 45 -11.05 -5.09 -0.56
N LEU A 46 -10.77 -6.15 0.21
CA LEU A 46 -10.52 -6.02 1.65
C LEU A 46 -9.25 -5.23 1.95
N LEU A 47 -8.19 -5.46 1.19
CA LEU A 47 -6.92 -4.74 1.33
C LEU A 47 -7.09 -3.25 1.00
N GLU A 48 -7.80 -2.93 -0.08
CA GLU A 48 -8.13 -1.57 -0.49
C GLU A 48 -8.96 -0.85 0.59
N ALA A 49 -10.01 -1.50 1.09
CA ALA A 49 -10.84 -0.95 2.17
C ALA A 49 -10.03 -0.74 3.46
N ALA A 50 -9.17 -1.70 3.81
CA ALA A 50 -8.30 -1.59 4.98
C ALA A 50 -7.28 -0.45 4.82
N GLY A 51 -6.65 -0.32 3.65
CA GLY A 51 -5.70 0.75 3.36
C GLY A 51 -6.33 2.14 3.43
N LEU A 52 -7.51 2.33 2.84
CA LEU A 52 -8.27 3.58 2.94
C LEU A 52 -8.68 3.87 4.39
N ALA A 53 -9.19 2.88 5.12
CA ALA A 53 -9.58 3.04 6.51
C ALA A 53 -8.38 3.43 7.38
N LEU A 54 -7.23 2.77 7.21
CA LEU A 54 -5.99 3.08 7.92
C LEU A 54 -5.52 4.51 7.61
N ALA A 55 -5.52 4.93 6.34
CA ALA A 55 -5.15 6.28 5.96
C ALA A 55 -6.05 7.33 6.65
N VAL A 56 -7.37 7.14 6.60
CA VAL A 56 -8.34 8.05 7.25
C VAL A 56 -8.20 8.05 8.78
N LEU A 57 -8.03 6.90 9.39
CA LEU A 57 -7.88 6.79 10.85
C LEU A 57 -6.56 7.42 11.32
N LEU A 58 -5.45 7.19 10.60
CA LEU A 58 -4.16 7.82 10.87
C LEU A 58 -4.20 9.34 10.72
N MET A 59 -5.04 9.90 9.81
CA MET A 59 -5.25 11.35 9.74
C MET A 59 -5.95 11.90 10.99
N ARG A 60 -6.77 11.10 11.65
CA ARG A 60 -7.60 11.53 12.80
C ARG A 60 -6.99 11.20 14.15
N ARG A 61 -6.24 10.08 14.25
CA ARG A 61 -5.77 9.53 15.52
C ARG A 61 -4.29 9.18 15.45
N ASP A 62 -3.60 9.36 16.56
CA ASP A 62 -2.25 8.87 16.80
C ASP A 62 -2.36 7.77 17.85
N ASP A 63 -2.51 6.51 17.39
CA ASP A 63 -2.83 5.37 18.23
C ASP A 63 -1.90 4.19 17.90
N ARG A 64 -1.35 3.57 18.92
CA ARG A 64 -0.48 2.40 18.81
C ARG A 64 -1.17 1.24 18.08
N LEU A 65 -2.47 1.04 18.30
CA LEU A 65 -3.23 -0.03 17.65
C LEU A 65 -3.29 0.17 16.13
N LEU A 66 -3.41 1.42 15.66
CA LEU A 66 -3.38 1.73 14.23
C LEU A 66 -2.02 1.39 13.61
N TYR A 67 -0.92 1.64 14.33
CA TYR A 67 0.42 1.26 13.87
C TYR A 67 0.60 -0.26 13.79
N VAL A 68 0.09 -1.00 14.77
CA VAL A 68 0.05 -2.47 14.72
C VAL A 68 -0.80 -2.96 13.55
N ALA A 69 -1.95 -2.33 13.31
CA ALA A 69 -2.81 -2.67 12.17
C ALA A 69 -2.11 -2.41 10.82
N CYS A 70 -1.37 -1.31 10.67
CA CYS A 70 -0.54 -1.06 9.49
C CYS A 70 0.48 -2.18 9.30
N ALA A 71 1.18 -2.57 10.36
CA ALA A 71 2.17 -3.65 10.29
C ALA A 71 1.53 -5.00 9.92
N ALA A 72 0.36 -5.29 10.46
CA ALA A 72 -0.37 -6.53 10.15
C ALA A 72 -0.84 -6.57 8.69
N VAL A 73 -1.44 -5.48 8.19
CA VAL A 73 -1.90 -5.38 6.80
C VAL A 73 -0.73 -5.50 5.83
N GLY A 74 0.35 -4.72 6.03
CA GLY A 74 1.54 -4.80 5.18
C GLY A 74 2.20 -6.18 5.22
N GLY A 75 2.32 -6.78 6.41
CA GLY A 75 2.91 -8.11 6.55
C GLY A 75 2.10 -9.22 5.88
N LEU A 76 0.77 -9.20 6.01
CA LEU A 76 -0.11 -10.16 5.34
C LEU A 76 -0.10 -10.01 3.83
N ALA A 77 -0.09 -8.78 3.32
CA ALA A 77 -0.02 -8.52 1.87
C ALA A 77 1.32 -9.00 1.28
N ILE A 78 2.45 -8.70 1.92
CA ILE A 78 3.77 -9.22 1.50
C ILE A 78 3.79 -10.75 1.53
N LEU A 79 3.23 -11.37 2.57
CA LEU A 79 3.15 -12.84 2.65
C LEU A 79 2.36 -13.41 1.48
N ALA A 80 1.20 -12.82 1.17
CA ALA A 80 0.38 -13.23 0.03
C ALA A 80 1.13 -13.08 -1.30
N TYR A 81 1.85 -11.98 -1.50
CA TYR A 81 2.71 -11.76 -2.67
C TYR A 81 3.79 -12.85 -2.78
N ILE A 82 4.52 -13.13 -1.70
CA ILE A 82 5.56 -14.17 -1.70
C ILE A 82 4.95 -15.53 -2.05
N LEU A 83 3.81 -15.89 -1.49
CA LEU A 83 3.14 -17.15 -1.78
C LEU A 83 2.70 -17.23 -3.24
N SER A 84 2.12 -16.16 -3.81
CA SER A 84 1.70 -16.14 -5.21
C SER A 84 2.89 -16.34 -6.17
N ARG A 85 4.02 -15.72 -5.90
CA ARG A 85 5.22 -15.79 -6.76
C ARG A 85 6.08 -17.04 -6.54
N SER A 86 5.95 -17.71 -5.38
CA SER A 86 6.76 -18.90 -5.04
C SER A 86 6.08 -20.21 -5.45
N ILE A 87 4.87 -20.42 -4.98
CA ILE A 87 4.13 -21.70 -5.14
C ILE A 87 2.87 -21.57 -5.98
N GLY A 88 2.48 -20.34 -6.28
CA GLY A 88 1.21 -20.02 -6.92
C GLY A 88 0.03 -20.13 -5.94
N LEU A 89 -1.06 -19.46 -6.31
CA LEU A 89 -2.31 -19.53 -5.59
C LEU A 89 -3.30 -20.41 -6.38
N PRO A 90 -4.28 -21.04 -5.72
CA PRO A 90 -5.31 -21.79 -6.44
C PRO A 90 -5.94 -20.94 -7.54
N GLN A 91 -6.10 -21.48 -8.75
CA GLN A 91 -6.62 -20.84 -9.96
C GLN A 91 -5.69 -19.82 -10.62
N ILE A 92 -4.65 -19.28 -9.93
CA ILE A 92 -3.67 -18.35 -10.49
C ILE A 92 -2.26 -18.93 -10.25
N ARG A 93 -1.69 -19.54 -11.29
CA ARG A 93 -0.32 -20.06 -11.27
C ARG A 93 0.62 -19.35 -12.23
N ASP A 94 0.08 -18.51 -13.10
CA ASP A 94 0.84 -17.78 -14.13
C ASP A 94 1.77 -16.72 -13.54
N ASP A 95 1.48 -16.34 -12.30
CA ASP A 95 2.28 -15.42 -11.51
C ASP A 95 3.56 -16.02 -10.91
N VAL A 96 3.70 -17.35 -10.91
CA VAL A 96 4.89 -18.01 -10.31
C VAL A 96 6.15 -17.61 -11.05
N GLY A 97 7.14 -17.10 -10.30
CA GLY A 97 8.41 -16.62 -10.84
C GLY A 97 8.41 -15.19 -11.37
N ASN A 98 7.25 -14.53 -11.48
CA ASN A 98 7.13 -13.15 -11.94
C ASN A 98 7.35 -12.13 -10.78
N TRP A 99 8.59 -12.05 -10.27
CA TRP A 99 8.96 -11.20 -9.14
C TRP A 99 9.10 -9.71 -9.49
N ALA A 100 9.27 -9.38 -10.77
CA ALA A 100 9.60 -8.03 -11.24
C ALA A 100 8.43 -7.32 -11.92
N GLU A 101 7.20 -7.79 -11.72
CA GLU A 101 6.00 -7.11 -12.21
C GLU A 101 5.92 -5.71 -11.58
N PRO A 102 5.82 -4.63 -12.38
CA PRO A 102 6.01 -3.26 -11.88
C PRO A 102 5.03 -2.84 -10.78
N LEU A 103 3.73 -3.15 -10.93
CA LEU A 103 2.73 -2.81 -9.91
C LEU A 103 2.95 -3.59 -8.62
N GLY A 104 3.30 -4.88 -8.73
CA GLY A 104 3.62 -5.72 -7.58
C GLY A 104 4.85 -5.24 -6.82
N VAL A 105 5.90 -4.78 -7.52
CA VAL A 105 7.09 -4.21 -6.87
C VAL A 105 6.74 -2.93 -6.10
N VAL A 106 5.93 -2.04 -6.69
CA VAL A 106 5.49 -0.81 -6.00
C VAL A 106 4.58 -1.14 -4.82
N ALA A 107 3.67 -2.10 -4.97
CA ALA A 107 2.81 -2.57 -3.89
C ALA A 107 3.64 -3.09 -2.71
N VAL A 108 4.55 -4.04 -2.97
CA VAL A 108 5.43 -4.63 -1.93
C VAL A 108 6.30 -3.58 -1.25
N ALA A 109 6.79 -2.58 -1.98
CA ALA A 109 7.56 -1.48 -1.39
C ALA A 109 6.71 -0.66 -0.41
N ALA A 110 5.47 -0.31 -0.79
CA ALA A 110 4.54 0.40 0.07
C ALA A 110 4.12 -0.45 1.30
N GLU A 111 3.86 -1.73 1.09
CA GLU A 111 3.53 -2.70 2.15
C GLU A 111 4.69 -2.93 3.11
N ALA A 112 5.94 -2.93 2.63
CA ALA A 112 7.12 -2.97 3.48
C ALA A 112 7.24 -1.72 4.37
N VAL A 113 6.89 -0.55 3.84
CA VAL A 113 6.80 0.68 4.64
C VAL A 113 5.70 0.56 5.71
N LEU A 114 4.53 -0.01 5.38
CA LEU A 114 3.47 -0.28 6.35
C LEU A 114 3.93 -1.25 7.44
N LEU A 115 4.58 -2.36 7.06
CA LEU A 115 5.07 -3.36 8.00
C LEU A 115 6.13 -2.78 8.94
N PHE A 116 7.25 -2.32 8.39
CA PHE A 116 8.40 -1.90 9.20
C PHE A 116 8.16 -0.55 9.88
N GLY A 117 7.52 0.39 9.20
CA GLY A 117 7.13 1.67 9.77
C GLY A 117 6.08 1.52 10.87
N GLY A 118 5.09 0.64 10.67
CA GLY A 118 4.09 0.30 11.68
C GLY A 118 4.72 -0.32 12.93
N LEU A 119 5.62 -1.29 12.77
CA LEU A 119 6.36 -1.89 13.89
C LEU A 119 7.23 -0.87 14.62
N ALA A 120 7.95 -0.03 13.89
CA ALA A 120 8.79 1.01 14.48
C ALA A 120 7.96 2.03 15.26
N ALA A 121 6.84 2.51 14.68
CA ALA A 121 5.92 3.42 15.34
C ALA A 121 5.28 2.79 16.60
N ALA A 122 4.81 1.54 16.49
CA ALA A 122 4.22 0.81 17.62
C ALA A 122 5.22 0.54 18.75
N SER A 123 6.52 0.43 18.44
CA SER A 123 7.57 0.23 19.46
C SER A 123 7.77 1.44 20.36
N GLY A 124 7.35 2.63 19.92
CA GLY A 124 7.56 3.91 20.64
C GLY A 124 9.03 4.35 20.77
N ARG A 125 9.96 3.61 20.13
CA ARG A 125 11.41 3.86 20.30
C ARG A 125 11.92 5.08 19.54
N LEU A 126 11.22 5.45 18.47
CA LEU A 126 11.58 6.59 17.64
C LEU A 126 10.36 7.49 17.44
N VAL A 127 10.22 8.50 18.30
CA VAL A 127 9.16 9.51 18.18
C VAL A 127 9.79 10.79 17.63
N LEU A 128 9.63 11.01 16.34
CA LEU A 128 10.02 12.25 15.67
C LEU A 128 8.77 13.06 15.39
N MET A 129 8.80 14.34 15.77
CA MET A 129 7.70 15.29 15.56
C MET A 129 8.14 16.35 14.55
N ILE A 130 7.34 16.57 13.52
CA ILE A 130 7.60 17.61 12.53
C ILE A 130 6.42 18.58 12.44
N ASP A 131 6.67 19.72 11.80
CA ASP A 131 5.64 20.72 11.54
C ASP A 131 4.55 20.14 10.61
N ARG A 132 3.29 20.42 10.93
CA ARG A 132 2.13 19.90 10.18
C ARG A 132 2.11 20.32 8.71
N ARG A 133 2.65 21.50 8.38
CA ARG A 133 2.70 21.99 6.99
C ARG A 133 3.73 21.23 6.18
N VAL A 134 4.90 20.94 6.76
CA VAL A 134 5.95 20.11 6.14
C VAL A 134 5.42 18.68 5.96
N ALA A 135 4.69 18.17 6.94
CA ALA A 135 4.02 16.90 6.91
C ALA A 135 3.04 16.79 5.73
N ALA A 136 2.13 17.77 5.61
CA ALA A 136 1.12 17.78 4.55
C ALA A 136 1.75 17.86 3.14
N ALA A 137 2.80 18.67 2.98
CA ALA A 137 3.55 18.76 1.73
C ALA A 137 4.21 17.42 1.36
N GLY A 138 4.85 16.75 2.33
CA GLY A 138 5.46 15.43 2.13
C GLY A 138 4.45 14.37 1.70
N VAL A 139 3.29 14.30 2.36
CA VAL A 139 2.19 13.38 1.99
C VAL A 139 1.71 13.67 0.58
N ALA A 140 1.45 14.93 0.24
CA ALA A 140 0.97 15.30 -1.10
C ALA A 140 1.95 14.88 -2.20
N VAL A 141 3.25 15.08 -2.01
CA VAL A 141 4.30 14.66 -2.94
C VAL A 141 4.32 13.14 -3.10
N MET A 142 4.29 12.39 -2.00
CA MET A 142 4.33 10.92 -2.03
C MET A 142 3.10 10.34 -2.72
N VAL A 143 1.90 10.89 -2.46
CA VAL A 143 0.67 10.46 -3.12
C VAL A 143 0.71 10.78 -4.62
N ALA A 144 1.16 11.97 -5.00
CA ALA A 144 1.28 12.36 -6.41
C ALA A 144 2.27 11.45 -7.17
N LEU A 145 3.41 11.11 -6.56
CA LEU A 145 4.37 10.16 -7.13
C LEU A 145 3.77 8.76 -7.26
N GLY A 146 3.07 8.27 -6.24
CA GLY A 146 2.40 6.96 -6.27
C GLY A 146 1.37 6.87 -7.39
N ILE A 147 0.48 7.86 -7.52
CA ILE A 147 -0.51 7.93 -8.60
C ILE A 147 0.18 8.05 -9.97
N GLY A 148 1.23 8.85 -10.07
CA GLY A 148 1.99 9.00 -11.32
C GLY A 148 2.61 7.68 -11.78
N VAL A 149 3.15 6.88 -10.88
CA VAL A 149 3.72 5.56 -11.19
C VAL A 149 2.64 4.59 -11.65
N THR A 150 1.47 4.56 -11.00
CA THR A 150 0.36 3.68 -11.42
C THR A 150 -0.16 4.04 -12.80
N ILE A 151 -0.39 5.33 -13.08
CA ILE A 151 -0.81 5.80 -14.41
C ILE A 151 0.24 5.47 -15.48
N ALA A 152 1.52 5.65 -15.19
CA ALA A 152 2.60 5.34 -16.11
C ALA A 152 2.71 3.83 -16.39
N ALA A 153 2.46 2.99 -15.40
CA ALA A 153 2.44 1.55 -15.56
C ALA A 153 1.28 1.09 -16.47
N GLU A 154 0.07 1.62 -16.27
CA GLU A 154 -1.08 1.33 -17.13
C GLU A 154 -0.88 1.81 -18.58
N ALA A 155 -0.24 2.97 -18.76
CA ALA A 155 0.04 3.52 -20.09
C ALA A 155 1.15 2.74 -20.84
N ALA A 156 2.00 2.01 -20.13
CA ALA A 156 3.07 1.21 -20.69
C ALA A 156 2.62 -0.19 -21.14
N GLU A 157 1.43 -0.65 -20.75
CA GLU A 157 0.87 -1.90 -21.25
C GLU A 157 0.47 -1.74 -22.73
N PRO A 158 1.09 -2.52 -23.68
CA PRO A 158 0.72 -2.44 -25.08
C PRO A 158 -0.73 -2.93 -25.24
N SER A 159 -1.55 -2.07 -25.84
CA SER A 159 -2.93 -2.43 -26.21
C SER A 159 -2.92 -3.71 -27.03
N MET A 160 -3.47 -4.79 -26.51
CA MET A 160 -3.64 -6.08 -27.22
C MET A 160 -4.60 -5.98 -28.42
N ALA A 161 -5.09 -4.78 -28.75
CA ALA A 161 -6.00 -4.56 -29.87
C ALA A 161 -5.30 -4.57 -31.25
N ASP A 162 -3.96 -4.48 -31.31
CA ASP A 162 -3.24 -4.35 -32.60
C ASP A 162 -2.81 -5.71 -33.23
N HIS A 163 -3.15 -6.85 -32.63
CA HIS A 163 -2.81 -8.18 -33.18
C HIS A 163 -4.00 -8.97 -33.73
N ALA A 164 -5.18 -8.33 -33.92
CA ALA A 164 -6.36 -8.93 -34.52
C ALA A 164 -6.65 -8.37 -35.93
N GLY A 165 -5.60 -8.21 -36.76
CA GLY A 165 -5.67 -7.80 -38.15
C GLY A 165 -5.10 -8.86 -39.08
#